data_b79635b19583d668ef8762ef7f11ca07
#
_entry.id   b79635b19583d668ef8762ef7f11ca07
#
_cell.length_a   1.000
_cell.length_b   1.000
_cell.length_c   1.000
_cell.angle_alpha   90.00
_cell.angle_beta   90.00
_cell.angle_gamma   90.00
#
_symmetry.space_group_name_H-M   'P 1'
#
loop_
_entity.id
_entity.type
_entity.pdbx_description
1 polymer ?
#
loop_
_entity_poly.entity_id
_entity_poly.type
_entity_poly.pdbx_seq_one_letter_code
_entity_poly.pdbx_strand_id
1 'polypeptide(L)'
;MNTQRLPLLLCAALLTGASWAQQLPQLSQYVSHDYLYCPAVAGSRPWFEMRSAHRNQWVGIQDAPRTFMLSATTPVGRNMGIGGFLYTDHVGPTRRTGAQASYSYHLRISDKIRLGMGLAIGLQQFLIDGSKITFHDNFDPIMDDQLRGSTMPDASFSLYAYHERWWAGFTVPQLLESKIWFYDSADQTLSTLARHYYLMGGYRLPLGQDFRLEPSVLVKYVSPVPAKIDLTATLRYKDQIWLGATYRTNDAVSVMLGCWLKKTFQFGYSYDITTTNLNRYSSGTHEVMLGITFGKRAPEKALEPVAAPVVVPSKP
;
A
#
# COMPACT_ATOMS: atom_id res chain seq x y z
N MET A 1 6.98 38.41 39.10
CA MET A 1 6.56 37.57 37.97
C MET A 1 7.82 37.06 37.27
N ASN A 2 8.06 35.72 37.34
CA ASN A 2 9.32 35.12 36.89
C ASN A 2 9.40 35.07 35.36
N THR A 3 10.21 35.95 34.78
CA THR A 3 10.45 36.08 33.34
C THR A 3 11.08 34.82 32.66
N GLN A 4 11.57 33.87 33.47
CA GLN A 4 12.18 32.63 32.99
C GLN A 4 11.15 31.52 32.61
N ARG A 5 9.87 31.70 32.97
CA ARG A 5 8.82 30.70 32.62
C ARG A 5 8.17 30.95 31.26
N LEU A 6 8.36 32.14 30.69
CA LEU A 6 7.78 32.48 29.37
C LEU A 6 8.37 31.70 28.20
N PRO A 7 9.72 31.50 28.09
CA PRO A 7 10.30 30.71 27.02
C PRO A 7 9.97 29.20 27.12
N LEU A 8 9.79 28.67 28.35
CA LEU A 8 9.41 27.27 28.54
C LEU A 8 7.97 27.01 28.11
N LEU A 9 7.06 27.95 28.35
CA LEU A 9 5.66 27.86 27.87
C LEU A 9 5.56 28.02 26.35
N LEU A 10 6.42 28.85 25.75
CA LEU A 10 6.48 29.01 24.30
C LEU A 10 7.04 27.74 23.61
N CYS A 11 8.03 27.09 24.19
CA CYS A 11 8.54 25.80 23.71
C CYS A 11 7.52 24.66 23.89
N ALA A 12 6.75 24.66 24.98
CA ALA A 12 5.69 23.65 25.18
C ALA A 12 4.52 23.83 24.22
N ALA A 13 4.17 25.07 23.83
CA ALA A 13 3.12 25.36 22.85
C ALA A 13 3.50 24.98 21.40
N LEU A 14 4.80 24.88 21.11
CA LEU A 14 5.29 24.44 19.78
C LEU A 14 5.32 22.90 19.62
N LEU A 15 5.05 22.14 20.68
CA LEU A 15 5.05 20.67 20.67
C LEU A 15 3.66 20.04 20.50
N THR A 16 2.59 20.82 20.40
CA THR A 16 1.26 20.32 20.07
C THR A 16 1.14 20.11 18.56
N GLY A 17 1.96 19.23 18.00
CA GLY A 17 1.74 18.70 16.67
C GLY A 17 0.47 17.85 16.71
N ALA A 18 -0.59 18.29 16.03
CA ALA A 18 -1.79 17.50 15.84
C ALA A 18 -1.38 16.13 15.24
N SER A 19 -1.50 15.07 16.02
CA SER A 19 -1.21 13.70 15.56
C SER A 19 -2.33 13.23 14.65
N TRP A 20 -2.23 13.53 13.37
CA TRP A 20 -3.13 13.03 12.34
C TRP A 20 -2.65 11.62 11.96
N ALA A 21 -3.14 10.61 12.67
CA ALA A 21 -2.66 9.23 12.56
C ALA A 21 -3.47 8.36 11.58
N GLN A 22 -4.14 8.95 10.61
CA GLN A 22 -4.92 8.18 9.62
C GLN A 22 -4.00 7.65 8.53
N GLN A 23 -3.52 6.42 8.67
CA GLN A 23 -2.80 5.72 7.61
C GLN A 23 -3.72 4.71 6.93
N LEU A 24 -3.64 4.63 5.59
CA LEU A 24 -4.25 3.53 4.84
C LEU A 24 -3.48 2.24 5.16
N PRO A 25 -4.16 1.08 5.16
CA PRO A 25 -3.51 -0.21 5.34
C PRO A 25 -2.35 -0.39 4.37
N GLN A 26 -1.24 -0.96 4.83
CA GLN A 26 -0.03 -1.14 4.02
C GLN A 26 0.41 -2.60 4.01
N LEU A 27 0.99 -3.02 2.88
CA LEU A 27 1.55 -4.35 2.68
C LEU A 27 3.07 -4.26 2.49
N SER A 28 3.78 -5.27 2.95
CA SER A 28 5.23 -5.40 2.72
C SER A 28 5.51 -5.91 1.31
N GLN A 29 4.60 -6.74 0.78
CA GLN A 29 4.67 -7.28 -0.59
C GLN A 29 3.96 -6.39 -1.63
N TYR A 30 4.09 -5.04 -1.51
CA TYR A 30 3.37 -4.08 -2.38
C TYR A 30 3.66 -4.28 -3.88
N VAL A 31 4.87 -4.70 -4.24
CA VAL A 31 5.25 -4.98 -5.64
C VAL A 31 4.40 -6.12 -6.23
N SER A 32 4.05 -7.09 -5.40
CA SER A 32 3.18 -8.21 -5.80
C SER A 32 1.69 -7.82 -5.77
N HIS A 33 1.31 -6.76 -5.06
CA HIS A 33 -0.04 -6.21 -4.92
C HIS A 33 -0.14 -4.77 -5.44
N ASP A 34 0.55 -4.46 -6.52
CA ASP A 34 0.69 -3.11 -7.11
C ASP A 34 -0.65 -2.43 -7.42
N TYR A 35 -1.68 -3.20 -7.82
CA TYR A 35 -3.02 -2.68 -8.08
C TYR A 35 -3.65 -1.97 -6.87
N LEU A 36 -3.40 -2.41 -5.64
CA LEU A 36 -3.93 -1.77 -4.43
C LEU A 36 -3.39 -0.34 -4.25
N TYR A 37 -2.19 -0.08 -4.76
CA TYR A 37 -1.55 1.23 -4.68
C TYR A 37 -1.75 2.06 -5.94
N CYS A 38 -2.08 1.42 -7.08
CA CYS A 38 -2.25 2.11 -8.34
C CYS A 38 -3.34 1.44 -9.20
N PRO A 39 -4.60 1.89 -9.11
CA PRO A 39 -5.70 1.36 -9.91
C PRO A 39 -5.47 1.35 -11.42
N ALA A 40 -4.62 2.26 -11.96
CA ALA A 40 -4.23 2.28 -13.35
C ALA A 40 -3.44 1.04 -13.81
N VAL A 41 -3.01 0.17 -12.90
CA VAL A 41 -2.39 -1.14 -13.20
C VAL A 41 -3.41 -2.12 -13.80
N ALA A 42 -4.71 -1.97 -13.48
CA ALA A 42 -5.74 -2.86 -14.03
C ALA A 42 -5.66 -2.88 -15.55
N GLY A 43 -5.65 -4.07 -16.17
CA GLY A 43 -5.55 -4.24 -17.62
C GLY A 43 -4.14 -4.02 -18.23
N SER A 44 -3.12 -3.66 -17.43
CA SER A 44 -1.75 -3.58 -17.93
C SER A 44 -1.16 -4.96 -18.26
N ARG A 45 -1.73 -6.01 -17.68
CA ARG A 45 -1.38 -7.41 -17.92
C ARG A 45 -2.46 -8.10 -18.76
N PRO A 46 -2.10 -8.99 -19.69
CA PRO A 46 -3.07 -9.62 -20.61
C PRO A 46 -3.81 -10.82 -20.01
N TRP A 47 -3.99 -10.86 -18.70
CA TRP A 47 -4.66 -11.94 -17.98
C TRP A 47 -5.50 -11.43 -16.83
N PHE A 48 -6.48 -12.22 -16.39
CA PHE A 48 -7.16 -12.02 -15.12
C PHE A 48 -6.23 -12.39 -13.98
N GLU A 49 -6.20 -11.57 -12.95
CA GLU A 49 -5.53 -11.90 -11.69
C GLU A 49 -6.39 -11.53 -10.48
N MET A 50 -6.36 -12.40 -9.48
CA MET A 50 -6.95 -12.16 -8.18
C MET A 50 -5.90 -12.43 -7.11
N ARG A 51 -5.83 -11.55 -6.12
CA ARG A 51 -4.87 -11.65 -5.01
C ARG A 51 -5.54 -11.33 -3.70
N SER A 52 -5.16 -12.10 -2.67
CA SER A 52 -5.49 -11.80 -1.29
C SER A 52 -4.22 -11.60 -0.48
N ALA A 53 -4.29 -10.76 0.54
CA ALA A 53 -3.25 -10.59 1.53
C ALA A 53 -3.88 -10.61 2.92
N HIS A 54 -3.23 -11.32 3.84
CA HIS A 54 -3.53 -11.28 5.25
C HIS A 54 -2.28 -10.83 6.00
N ARG A 55 -2.40 -9.72 6.73
CA ARG A 55 -1.31 -9.14 7.49
C ARG A 55 -1.68 -9.10 8.96
N ASN A 56 -0.85 -9.69 9.80
CA ASN A 56 -0.95 -9.66 11.25
C ASN A 56 0.24 -8.87 11.79
N GLN A 57 -0.02 -7.62 12.16
CA GLN A 57 1.02 -6.66 12.52
C GLN A 57 1.30 -6.74 14.02
N TRP A 58 2.58 -6.57 14.41
CA TRP A 58 3.06 -6.52 15.80
C TRP A 58 2.53 -7.65 16.68
N VAL A 59 2.77 -8.87 16.25
CA VAL A 59 2.36 -10.09 16.96
C VAL A 59 2.89 -10.08 18.40
N GLY A 60 2.04 -10.40 19.36
CA GLY A 60 2.31 -10.32 20.80
C GLY A 60 1.70 -9.08 21.48
N ILE A 61 1.34 -8.05 20.73
CA ILE A 61 0.60 -6.91 21.26
C ILE A 61 -0.91 -7.20 21.18
N GLN A 62 -1.61 -6.98 22.29
CA GLN A 62 -3.08 -7.14 22.33
C GLN A 62 -3.72 -6.14 21.38
N ASP A 63 -4.76 -6.58 20.63
CA ASP A 63 -5.52 -5.76 19.70
C ASP A 63 -4.69 -5.06 18.61
N ALA A 64 -3.51 -5.61 18.31
CA ALA A 64 -2.65 -5.14 17.23
C ALA A 64 -3.34 -5.22 15.86
N PRO A 65 -2.91 -4.40 14.88
CA PRO A 65 -3.56 -4.33 13.58
C PRO A 65 -3.61 -5.67 12.83
N ARG A 66 -4.78 -6.01 12.30
CA ARG A 66 -5.02 -7.17 11.44
C ARG A 66 -5.72 -6.71 10.17
N THR A 67 -5.04 -6.86 9.05
CA THR A 67 -5.53 -6.42 7.75
C THR A 67 -5.81 -7.63 6.86
N PHE A 68 -6.95 -7.65 6.23
CA PHE A 68 -7.27 -8.56 5.12
C PHE A 68 -7.59 -7.75 3.88
N MET A 69 -7.05 -8.16 2.74
CA MET A 69 -7.29 -7.53 1.44
C MET A 69 -7.56 -8.59 0.38
N LEU A 70 -8.47 -8.26 -0.54
CA LEU A 70 -8.77 -9.06 -1.72
C LEU A 70 -8.89 -8.12 -2.91
N SER A 71 -8.17 -8.40 -3.98
CA SER A 71 -8.24 -7.63 -5.23
C SER A 71 -8.41 -8.54 -6.43
N ALA A 72 -9.06 -8.02 -7.46
CA ALA A 72 -9.15 -8.68 -8.74
C ALA A 72 -9.02 -7.65 -9.87
N THR A 73 -8.30 -8.01 -10.94
CA THR A 73 -8.15 -7.18 -12.14
C THR A 73 -8.22 -8.01 -13.40
N THR A 74 -8.73 -7.41 -14.47
CA THR A 74 -8.77 -8.04 -15.78
C THR A 74 -8.69 -7.02 -16.91
N PRO A 75 -8.01 -7.33 -18.02
CA PRO A 75 -8.11 -6.51 -19.21
C PRO A 75 -9.50 -6.65 -19.83
N VAL A 76 -10.00 -5.55 -20.41
CA VAL A 76 -11.24 -5.50 -21.19
C VAL A 76 -10.95 -4.91 -22.56
N GLY A 77 -11.18 -5.69 -23.61
CA GLY A 77 -10.82 -5.24 -24.95
C GLY A 77 -9.31 -5.08 -25.14
N ARG A 78 -8.90 -4.08 -25.96
CA ARG A 78 -7.50 -3.91 -26.35
C ARG A 78 -6.68 -2.99 -25.43
N ASN A 79 -7.33 -1.98 -24.87
CA ASN A 79 -6.64 -0.89 -24.16
C ASN A 79 -7.31 -0.51 -22.85
N MET A 80 -8.20 -1.33 -22.34
CA MET A 80 -8.96 -1.03 -21.13
C MET A 80 -8.73 -2.11 -20.09
N GLY A 81 -8.89 -1.74 -18.84
CA GLY A 81 -8.88 -2.65 -17.71
C GLY A 81 -9.94 -2.28 -16.69
N ILE A 82 -10.43 -3.26 -16.00
CA ILE A 82 -11.29 -3.09 -14.84
C ILE A 82 -10.66 -3.83 -13.66
N GLY A 83 -10.96 -3.34 -12.49
CA GLY A 83 -10.52 -3.99 -11.27
C GLY A 83 -11.37 -3.59 -10.09
N GLY A 84 -11.17 -4.29 -9.00
CA GLY A 84 -11.79 -3.98 -7.72
C GLY A 84 -10.98 -4.54 -6.57
N PHE A 85 -11.14 -3.93 -5.40
CA PHE A 85 -10.61 -4.48 -4.18
C PHE A 85 -11.56 -4.27 -3.00
N LEU A 86 -11.43 -5.16 -2.05
CA LEU A 86 -12.07 -5.12 -0.74
C LEU A 86 -10.97 -5.19 0.31
N TYR A 87 -11.16 -4.49 1.40
CA TYR A 87 -10.29 -4.63 2.56
C TYR A 87 -11.06 -4.50 3.87
N THR A 88 -10.53 -5.10 4.91
CA THR A 88 -10.91 -4.84 6.28
C THR A 88 -9.65 -4.75 7.13
N ASP A 89 -9.63 -3.78 8.02
CA ASP A 89 -8.52 -3.50 8.91
C ASP A 89 -9.06 -3.30 10.32
N HIS A 90 -8.59 -4.10 11.27
CA HIS A 90 -8.99 -4.08 12.67
C HIS A 90 -7.83 -3.58 13.50
N VAL A 91 -8.04 -2.54 14.30
CA VAL A 91 -7.04 -1.96 15.20
C VAL A 91 -7.73 -1.61 16.52
N GLY A 92 -7.49 -2.39 17.58
CA GLY A 92 -8.17 -2.17 18.86
C GLY A 92 -9.69 -2.19 18.73
N PRO A 93 -10.37 -1.13 19.20
CA PRO A 93 -11.82 -0.99 19.10
C PRO A 93 -12.29 -0.56 17.71
N THR A 94 -11.38 -0.24 16.79
CA THR A 94 -11.73 0.32 15.48
C THR A 94 -11.69 -0.74 14.38
N ARG A 95 -12.61 -0.64 13.43
CA ARG A 95 -12.62 -1.43 12.21
C ARG A 95 -12.85 -0.52 11.02
N ARG A 96 -11.99 -0.65 10.01
CA ARG A 96 -12.17 -0.02 8.70
C ARG A 96 -12.46 -1.09 7.68
N THR A 97 -13.51 -0.89 6.89
CA THR A 97 -13.84 -1.78 5.77
C THR A 97 -14.06 -0.92 4.54
N GLY A 98 -13.47 -1.29 3.43
CA GLY A 98 -13.62 -0.55 2.19
C GLY A 98 -13.79 -1.46 1.00
N ALA A 99 -14.52 -0.93 0.02
CA ALA A 99 -14.71 -1.55 -1.30
C ALA A 99 -14.46 -0.49 -2.36
N GLN A 100 -13.72 -0.85 -3.42
CA GLN A 100 -13.44 0.04 -4.53
C GLN A 100 -13.53 -0.71 -5.85
N ALA A 101 -14.10 -0.06 -6.87
CA ALA A 101 -14.09 -0.52 -8.25
C ALA A 101 -13.34 0.50 -9.10
N SER A 102 -12.59 0.05 -10.08
CA SER A 102 -11.78 0.89 -10.95
C SER A 102 -11.94 0.56 -12.43
N TYR A 103 -11.74 1.60 -13.22
CA TYR A 103 -11.59 1.51 -14.66
C TYR A 103 -10.28 2.18 -15.07
N SER A 104 -9.59 1.59 -16.02
CA SER A 104 -8.34 2.12 -16.57
C SER A 104 -8.34 2.09 -18.08
N TYR A 105 -7.67 3.08 -18.68
CA TYR A 105 -7.44 3.17 -20.11
C TYR A 105 -5.93 3.29 -20.38
N HIS A 106 -5.41 2.49 -21.34
CA HIS A 106 -3.98 2.39 -21.63
C HIS A 106 -3.66 2.98 -23.00
N LEU A 107 -3.04 4.15 -22.99
CA LEU A 107 -2.53 4.82 -24.18
C LEU A 107 -1.19 4.21 -24.60
N ARG A 108 -0.99 3.98 -25.88
CA ARG A 108 0.30 3.64 -26.46
C ARG A 108 1.05 4.94 -26.78
N ILE A 109 2.03 5.26 -25.96
CA ILE A 109 2.86 6.46 -26.15
C ILE A 109 3.94 6.21 -27.20
N SER A 110 4.50 5.01 -27.21
CA SER A 110 5.44 4.53 -28.23
C SER A 110 5.30 3.03 -28.42
N ASP A 111 6.10 2.44 -29.29
CA ASP A 111 6.08 0.98 -29.51
C ASP A 111 6.36 0.17 -28.26
N LYS A 112 7.10 0.74 -27.31
CA LYS A 112 7.55 0.06 -26.09
C LYS A 112 6.94 0.63 -24.81
N ILE A 113 6.38 1.83 -24.83
CA ILE A 113 5.88 2.54 -23.64
C ILE A 113 4.36 2.69 -23.72
N ARG A 114 3.69 2.32 -22.64
CA ARG A 114 2.27 2.56 -22.43
C ARG A 114 2.03 3.39 -21.18
N LEU A 115 0.98 4.18 -21.20
CA LEU A 115 0.50 4.99 -20.08
C LEU A 115 -0.93 4.59 -19.75
N GLY A 116 -1.13 3.95 -18.61
CA GLY A 116 -2.43 3.69 -18.02
C GLY A 116 -2.91 4.92 -17.24
N MET A 117 -4.16 5.28 -17.41
CA MET A 117 -4.88 6.27 -16.63
C MET A 117 -6.03 5.54 -15.95
N GLY A 118 -6.13 5.64 -14.62
CA GLY A 118 -7.11 4.93 -13.82
C GLY A 118 -7.95 5.87 -12.97
N LEU A 119 -9.25 5.59 -12.95
CA LEU A 119 -10.19 6.18 -12.00
C LEU A 119 -10.80 5.04 -11.18
N ALA A 120 -10.96 5.28 -9.89
CA ALA A 120 -11.64 4.35 -9.03
C ALA A 120 -12.63 5.09 -8.13
N ILE A 121 -13.74 4.41 -7.83
CA ILE A 121 -14.78 4.87 -6.92
C ILE A 121 -15.07 3.77 -5.91
N GLY A 122 -15.44 4.15 -4.72
CA GLY A 122 -15.67 3.19 -3.66
C GLY A 122 -16.40 3.78 -2.47
N LEU A 123 -16.54 2.93 -1.46
CA LEU A 123 -17.09 3.26 -0.16
C LEU A 123 -16.10 2.80 0.91
N GLN A 124 -15.97 3.59 1.94
CA GLN A 124 -15.20 3.27 3.12
C GLN A 124 -16.09 3.42 4.36
N GLN A 125 -16.14 2.38 5.16
CA GLN A 125 -16.83 2.37 6.46
C GLN A 125 -15.79 2.38 7.58
N PHE A 126 -15.99 3.25 8.53
CA PHE A 126 -15.23 3.30 9.78
C PHE A 126 -16.17 3.00 10.94
N LEU A 127 -15.84 2.01 11.75
CA LEU A 127 -16.62 1.59 12.92
C LEU A 127 -15.76 1.69 14.17
N ILE A 128 -16.38 2.14 15.26
CA ILE A 128 -15.81 2.14 16.61
C ILE A 128 -16.73 1.32 17.51
N ASP A 129 -16.17 0.35 18.19
CA ASP A 129 -16.86 -0.50 19.17
C ASP A 129 -16.62 0.06 20.57
N GLY A 130 -17.58 0.82 21.08
CA GLY A 130 -17.53 1.46 22.39
C GLY A 130 -17.37 0.47 23.53
N SER A 131 -17.91 -0.75 23.40
CA SER A 131 -17.82 -1.79 24.44
C SER A 131 -16.39 -2.27 24.72
N LYS A 132 -15.44 -1.98 23.80
CA LYS A 132 -14.03 -2.31 23.95
C LYS A 132 -13.19 -1.15 24.47
N ILE A 133 -13.80 -0.02 24.78
CA ILE A 133 -13.11 1.16 25.30
C ILE A 133 -13.29 1.21 26.80
N THR A 134 -12.20 1.22 27.54
CA THR A 134 -12.23 1.44 28.99
C THR A 134 -12.09 2.93 29.26
N PHE A 135 -13.08 3.51 29.88
CA PHE A 135 -13.10 4.94 30.23
C PHE A 135 -12.55 5.15 31.63
N HIS A 136 -11.87 6.24 31.82
CA HIS A 136 -11.31 6.62 33.13
C HIS A 136 -12.32 7.39 33.97
N ASP A 137 -13.33 7.98 33.32
CA ASP A 137 -14.37 8.78 33.95
C ASP A 137 -15.75 8.24 33.58
N ASN A 138 -16.51 7.78 34.58
CA ASN A 138 -17.78 7.08 34.37
C ASN A 138 -18.96 8.01 34.03
N PHE A 139 -18.74 9.32 33.90
CA PHE A 139 -19.80 10.32 33.70
C PHE A 139 -19.71 11.11 32.39
N ASP A 140 -18.87 10.71 31.45
CA ASP A 140 -18.81 11.38 30.15
C ASP A 140 -20.07 11.01 29.33
N PRO A 141 -20.95 11.95 28.98
CA PRO A 141 -22.17 11.68 28.22
C PRO A 141 -21.92 11.24 26.76
N ILE A 142 -20.67 11.30 26.29
CA ILE A 142 -20.23 10.75 24.99
C ILE A 142 -19.98 9.25 25.11
N MET A 143 -19.92 8.70 26.31
CA MET A 143 -19.70 7.30 26.61
C MET A 143 -20.94 6.48 26.32
N ASP A 144 -20.88 5.75 25.25
CA ASP A 144 -21.93 4.83 24.87
C ASP A 144 -21.25 3.50 24.46
N ASP A 145 -21.69 2.40 25.07
CA ASP A 145 -21.22 1.03 24.72
C ASP A 145 -21.64 0.63 23.30
N GLN A 146 -22.22 1.53 22.53
CA GLN A 146 -22.75 1.26 21.21
C GLN A 146 -21.67 1.17 20.14
N LEU A 147 -21.97 0.40 19.11
CA LEU A 147 -21.23 0.37 17.87
C LEU A 147 -21.57 1.63 17.06
N ARG A 148 -20.60 2.50 16.85
CA ARG A 148 -20.76 3.72 16.05
C ARG A 148 -20.02 3.59 14.74
N GLY A 149 -20.65 4.07 13.67
CA GLY A 149 -20.07 3.94 12.34
C GLY A 149 -20.36 5.10 11.43
N SER A 150 -19.43 5.35 10.51
CA SER A 150 -19.56 6.31 9.43
C SER A 150 -19.20 5.63 8.11
N THR A 151 -20.06 5.79 7.11
CA THR A 151 -19.79 5.29 5.74
C THR A 151 -19.63 6.47 4.82
N MET A 152 -18.51 6.49 4.10
CA MET A 152 -18.09 7.61 3.27
C MET A 152 -17.81 7.16 1.86
N PRO A 153 -18.25 7.92 0.83
CA PRO A 153 -17.80 7.72 -0.52
C PRO A 153 -16.32 8.10 -0.64
N ASP A 154 -15.62 7.42 -1.53
CA ASP A 154 -14.23 7.70 -1.87
C ASP A 154 -14.01 7.59 -3.37
N ALA A 155 -13.02 8.33 -3.87
CA ALA A 155 -12.56 8.24 -5.22
C ALA A 155 -11.04 8.30 -5.26
N SER A 156 -10.43 7.71 -6.27
CA SER A 156 -9.00 7.83 -6.51
C SER A 156 -8.69 8.00 -7.99
N PHE A 157 -7.62 8.73 -8.26
CA PHE A 157 -7.05 8.92 -9.60
C PHE A 157 -5.64 8.34 -9.62
N SER A 158 -5.26 7.72 -10.73
CA SER A 158 -3.93 7.14 -10.88
C SER A 158 -3.40 7.20 -12.30
N LEU A 159 -2.08 7.23 -12.42
CA LEU A 159 -1.32 7.13 -13.65
C LEU A 159 -0.31 6.00 -13.51
N TYR A 160 -0.11 5.22 -14.56
CA TYR A 160 0.83 4.11 -14.58
C TYR A 160 1.56 4.03 -15.93
N ALA A 161 2.81 4.49 -15.97
CA ALA A 161 3.67 4.34 -17.12
C ALA A 161 4.46 3.03 -17.01
N TYR A 162 4.48 2.24 -18.08
CA TYR A 162 5.15 0.95 -18.05
C TYR A 162 5.79 0.57 -19.37
N HIS A 163 6.90 -0.12 -19.23
CA HIS A 163 7.75 -0.67 -20.26
C HIS A 163 8.16 -2.09 -19.85
N GLU A 164 8.77 -2.87 -20.73
CA GLU A 164 9.28 -4.20 -20.39
C GLU A 164 10.28 -4.17 -19.21
N ARG A 165 11.14 -3.13 -19.14
CA ARG A 165 12.20 -3.03 -18.13
C ARG A 165 11.91 -2.14 -16.95
N TRP A 166 10.95 -1.25 -17.01
CA TRP A 166 10.62 -0.33 -15.92
C TRP A 166 9.15 -0.01 -15.85
N TRP A 167 8.74 0.45 -14.70
CA TRP A 167 7.40 0.94 -14.46
C TRP A 167 7.42 2.06 -13.43
N ALA A 168 6.45 2.96 -13.52
CA ALA A 168 6.26 4.03 -12.56
C ALA A 168 4.76 4.30 -12.41
N GLY A 169 4.31 4.52 -11.19
CA GLY A 169 2.92 4.82 -10.86
C GLY A 169 2.80 6.03 -9.97
N PHE A 170 1.77 6.83 -10.19
CA PHE A 170 1.35 7.92 -9.32
C PHE A 170 -0.12 7.76 -9.01
N THR A 171 -0.50 7.93 -7.73
CA THR A 171 -1.90 7.77 -7.30
C THR A 171 -2.25 8.80 -6.25
N VAL A 172 -3.46 9.32 -6.36
CA VAL A 172 -4.09 10.18 -5.35
C VAL A 172 -5.33 9.43 -4.84
N PRO A 173 -5.21 8.62 -3.79
CA PRO A 173 -6.37 8.05 -3.10
C PRO A 173 -7.04 9.11 -2.22
N GLN A 174 -8.26 8.82 -1.78
CA GLN A 174 -9.06 9.70 -0.92
C GLN A 174 -9.23 11.11 -1.52
N LEU A 175 -9.52 11.14 -2.82
CA LEU A 175 -9.63 12.37 -3.59
C LEU A 175 -10.77 13.28 -3.10
N LEU A 176 -11.84 12.69 -2.54
CA LEU A 176 -13.03 13.41 -2.08
C LEU A 176 -12.86 14.04 -0.70
N GLU A 177 -11.83 13.65 0.07
CA GLU A 177 -11.61 14.12 1.45
C GLU A 177 -12.89 14.08 2.30
N SER A 178 -13.64 12.97 2.17
CA SER A 178 -14.96 12.81 2.80
C SER A 178 -14.89 12.98 4.31
N LYS A 179 -15.91 13.64 4.88
CA LYS A 179 -16.03 13.88 6.32
C LYS A 179 -16.46 12.61 7.03
N ILE A 180 -15.93 12.39 8.23
CA ILE A 180 -16.27 11.29 9.11
C ILE A 180 -17.28 11.80 10.13
N TRP A 181 -18.49 11.23 10.13
CA TRP A 181 -19.57 11.58 11.02
C TRP A 181 -19.91 10.40 11.93
N PHE A 182 -19.79 10.56 13.25
CA PHE A 182 -20.17 9.53 14.23
C PHE A 182 -21.44 9.90 15.01
N TYR A 183 -21.88 11.15 14.93
CA TYR A 183 -23.03 11.67 15.65
C TYR A 183 -23.96 12.43 14.70
N ASP A 184 -25.28 12.36 14.98
CA ASP A 184 -26.31 13.07 14.19
C ASP A 184 -26.31 14.59 14.40
N SER A 185 -25.52 15.11 15.33
CA SER A 185 -25.42 16.56 15.57
C SER A 185 -24.57 17.23 14.50
N ALA A 186 -25.18 18.12 13.72
CA ALA A 186 -24.60 18.82 12.56
C ALA A 186 -23.33 19.64 12.86
N ASP A 187 -23.00 19.89 14.12
CA ASP A 187 -21.93 20.79 14.53
C ASP A 187 -20.58 20.10 14.84
N GLN A 188 -20.50 18.76 14.82
CA GLN A 188 -19.26 18.07 15.19
C GLN A 188 -18.70 17.23 14.05
N THR A 189 -18.03 17.87 13.09
CA THR A 189 -17.13 17.16 12.16
C THR A 189 -15.89 16.75 12.93
N LEU A 190 -15.79 15.48 13.31
CA LEU A 190 -14.67 14.98 14.11
C LEU A 190 -13.38 14.83 13.28
N SER A 191 -13.48 14.51 12.01
CA SER A 191 -12.32 14.31 11.15
C SER A 191 -12.72 14.25 9.67
N THR A 192 -11.73 14.41 8.79
CA THR A 192 -11.85 14.19 7.35
C THR A 192 -10.85 13.14 6.90
N LEU A 193 -11.18 12.40 5.85
CA LEU A 193 -10.21 11.53 5.19
C LEU A 193 -9.14 12.40 4.53
N ALA A 194 -7.93 12.33 5.04
CA ALA A 194 -6.83 13.13 4.48
C ALA A 194 -6.39 12.58 3.13
N ARG A 195 -6.20 13.47 2.16
CA ARG A 195 -5.70 13.12 0.83
C ARG A 195 -4.27 12.61 0.91
N HIS A 196 -4.05 11.42 0.36
CA HIS A 196 -2.74 10.80 0.27
C HIS A 196 -2.17 10.93 -1.15
N TYR A 197 -0.87 10.81 -1.26
CA TYR A 197 -0.15 10.78 -2.53
C TYR A 197 0.80 9.59 -2.50
N TYR A 198 0.70 8.72 -3.51
CA TYR A 198 1.59 7.59 -3.70
C TYR A 198 2.39 7.76 -4.97
N LEU A 199 3.69 7.56 -4.87
CA LEU A 199 4.60 7.45 -6.01
C LEU A 199 5.30 6.11 -5.89
N MET A 200 5.24 5.30 -6.93
CA MET A 200 5.91 4.01 -6.96
C MET A 200 6.67 3.82 -8.26
N GLY A 201 7.73 3.03 -8.22
CA GLY A 201 8.49 2.72 -9.42
C GLY A 201 9.43 1.56 -9.21
N GLY A 202 9.82 0.93 -10.32
CA GLY A 202 10.74 -0.18 -10.28
C GLY A 202 11.41 -0.44 -11.62
N TYR A 203 12.50 -1.19 -11.55
CA TYR A 203 13.27 -1.56 -12.70
C TYR A 203 13.55 -3.07 -12.71
N ARG A 204 13.55 -3.70 -13.88
CA ARG A 204 13.80 -5.12 -14.10
C ARG A 204 15.17 -5.30 -14.73
N LEU A 205 16.15 -5.72 -13.93
CA LEU A 205 17.52 -5.96 -14.35
C LEU A 205 17.70 -7.46 -14.61
N PRO A 206 17.87 -7.90 -15.86
CA PRO A 206 18.22 -9.29 -16.14
C PRO A 206 19.64 -9.57 -15.65
N LEU A 207 19.82 -10.62 -14.88
CA LEU A 207 21.11 -11.13 -14.39
C LEU A 207 21.34 -12.52 -15.01
N GLY A 208 21.87 -12.55 -16.22
CA GLY A 208 21.97 -13.76 -17.02
C GLY A 208 20.61 -14.20 -17.58
N GLN A 209 20.45 -15.50 -17.77
CA GLN A 209 19.23 -16.06 -18.37
C GLN A 209 18.14 -16.43 -17.35
N ASP A 210 18.53 -16.77 -16.14
CA ASP A 210 17.67 -17.37 -15.13
C ASP A 210 17.25 -16.39 -14.02
N PHE A 211 18.02 -15.34 -13.79
CA PHE A 211 17.79 -14.43 -12.69
C PHE A 211 17.37 -13.03 -13.17
N ARG A 212 16.55 -12.39 -12.37
CA ARG A 212 16.14 -11.00 -12.55
C ARG A 212 16.12 -10.28 -11.20
N LEU A 213 16.84 -9.17 -11.09
CA LEU A 213 16.80 -8.27 -9.94
C LEU A 213 15.80 -7.15 -10.21
N GLU A 214 14.88 -6.92 -9.27
CA GLU A 214 13.84 -5.90 -9.35
C GLU A 214 13.97 -4.92 -8.17
N PRO A 215 14.82 -3.88 -8.25
CA PRO A 215 14.77 -2.77 -7.31
C PRO A 215 13.48 -1.95 -7.54
N SER A 216 12.87 -1.51 -6.46
CA SER A 216 11.66 -0.70 -6.50
C SER A 216 11.53 0.21 -5.29
N VAL A 217 10.73 1.25 -5.43
CA VAL A 217 10.44 2.24 -4.40
C VAL A 217 8.94 2.52 -4.34
N LEU A 218 8.43 2.70 -3.14
CA LEU A 218 7.09 3.25 -2.87
C LEU A 218 7.22 4.40 -1.89
N VAL A 219 6.80 5.58 -2.31
CA VAL A 219 6.72 6.78 -1.47
C VAL A 219 5.26 7.04 -1.16
N LYS A 220 4.95 7.23 0.12
CA LYS A 220 3.62 7.54 0.64
C LYS A 220 3.69 8.86 1.39
N TYR A 221 2.86 9.82 0.98
CA TYR A 221 2.81 11.14 1.59
C TYR A 221 1.38 11.53 1.93
N VAL A 222 1.21 12.14 3.10
CA VAL A 222 -0.01 12.79 3.57
C VAL A 222 0.39 13.99 4.42
N SER A 223 -0.17 15.18 4.12
CA SER A 223 0.13 16.37 4.91
C SER A 223 -0.55 16.29 6.30
N PRO A 224 0.13 16.71 7.39
CA PRO A 224 1.49 17.29 7.51
C PRO A 224 2.58 16.25 7.89
N VAL A 225 2.33 14.96 7.70
CA VAL A 225 3.24 13.88 8.14
C VAL A 225 4.42 13.72 7.17
N PRO A 226 5.65 13.48 7.66
CA PRO A 226 6.79 13.17 6.79
C PRO A 226 6.52 11.99 5.87
N ALA A 227 7.02 12.06 4.63
CA ALA A 227 6.86 10.99 3.66
C ALA A 227 7.46 9.67 4.17
N LYS A 228 6.73 8.57 4.00
CA LYS A 228 7.23 7.22 4.24
C LYS A 228 7.73 6.62 2.93
N ILE A 229 8.91 6.01 2.99
CA ILE A 229 9.58 5.44 1.82
C ILE A 229 9.85 3.96 2.10
N ASP A 230 9.39 3.11 1.19
CA ASP A 230 9.68 1.68 1.18
C ASP A 230 10.65 1.42 0.01
N LEU A 231 11.87 0.99 0.31
CA LEU A 231 12.88 0.58 -0.67
C LEU A 231 12.92 -0.93 -0.71
N THR A 232 12.65 -1.52 -1.86
CA THR A 232 12.57 -2.97 -2.04
C THR A 232 13.56 -3.45 -3.10
N ALA A 233 14.19 -4.58 -2.84
CA ALA A 233 14.94 -5.33 -3.83
C ALA A 233 14.40 -6.77 -3.86
N THR A 234 13.98 -7.24 -5.04
CA THR A 234 13.47 -8.60 -5.23
C THR A 234 14.32 -9.32 -6.27
N LEU A 235 14.87 -10.47 -5.91
CA LEU A 235 15.57 -11.38 -6.82
C LEU A 235 14.59 -12.48 -7.24
N ARG A 236 14.39 -12.64 -8.55
CA ARG A 236 13.56 -13.70 -9.14
C ARG A 236 14.40 -14.74 -9.83
N TYR A 237 14.06 -15.99 -9.64
CA TYR A 237 14.64 -17.14 -10.34
C TYR A 237 13.60 -17.76 -11.27
N LYS A 238 13.89 -17.76 -12.57
CA LYS A 238 13.04 -18.30 -13.64
C LYS A 238 11.57 -17.84 -13.57
N ASP A 239 11.32 -16.65 -12.99
CA ASP A 239 9.98 -16.11 -12.71
C ASP A 239 9.04 -17.05 -11.91
N GLN A 240 9.63 -18.05 -11.26
CA GLN A 240 8.89 -19.04 -10.47
C GLN A 240 9.08 -18.83 -8.96
N ILE A 241 10.25 -18.44 -8.52
CA ILE A 241 10.57 -18.22 -7.12
C ILE A 241 11.12 -16.81 -6.97
N TRP A 242 10.80 -16.14 -5.88
CA TRP A 242 11.42 -14.86 -5.56
C TRP A 242 11.79 -14.78 -4.08
N LEU A 243 12.86 -14.06 -3.83
CA LEU A 243 13.31 -13.63 -2.53
C LEU A 243 13.46 -12.11 -2.56
N GLY A 244 13.03 -11.42 -1.54
CA GLY A 244 13.15 -9.96 -1.49
C GLY A 244 13.38 -9.45 -0.09
N ALA A 245 13.84 -8.21 -0.03
CA ALA A 245 13.95 -7.43 1.19
C ALA A 245 13.41 -6.02 0.95
N THR A 246 12.76 -5.46 1.97
CA THR A 246 12.25 -4.09 1.97
C THR A 246 12.76 -3.37 3.21
N TYR A 247 13.32 -2.18 3.02
CA TYR A 247 13.54 -1.23 4.11
C TYR A 247 12.43 -0.19 4.09
N ARG A 248 11.71 -0.07 5.18
CA ARG A 248 10.66 0.93 5.39
C ARG A 248 11.13 1.96 6.41
N THR A 249 11.16 3.22 5.98
CA THR A 249 11.64 4.32 6.82
C THR A 249 10.86 4.41 8.13
N ASN A 250 11.60 4.43 9.24
CA ASN A 250 11.08 4.57 10.61
C ASN A 250 9.98 3.55 10.96
N ASP A 251 10.08 2.31 10.46
CA ASP A 251 9.09 1.26 10.75
C ASP A 251 9.75 -0.12 10.85
N ALA A 252 10.20 -0.69 9.74
CA ALA A 252 10.66 -2.08 9.72
C ALA A 252 11.66 -2.39 8.61
N VAL A 253 12.36 -3.50 8.76
CA VAL A 253 13.02 -4.24 7.68
C VAL A 253 12.22 -5.51 7.44
N SER A 254 11.77 -5.72 6.19
CA SER A 254 11.00 -6.91 5.82
C SER A 254 11.86 -7.86 4.99
N VAL A 255 11.73 -9.14 5.23
CA VAL A 255 12.22 -10.20 4.34
C VAL A 255 11.01 -10.92 3.77
N MET A 256 11.04 -11.17 2.47
CA MET A 256 9.92 -11.79 1.77
C MET A 256 10.40 -12.91 0.86
N LEU A 257 9.56 -13.92 0.71
CA LEU A 257 9.79 -15.01 -0.23
C LEU A 257 8.45 -15.44 -0.85
N GLY A 258 8.53 -16.07 -2.00
CA GLY A 258 7.33 -16.63 -2.59
C GLY A 258 7.61 -17.41 -3.87
N CYS A 259 6.55 -18.02 -4.39
CA CYS A 259 6.65 -18.85 -5.57
C CYS A 259 5.38 -18.80 -6.43
N TRP A 260 5.55 -19.18 -7.69
CA TRP A 260 4.46 -19.47 -8.61
C TRP A 260 4.38 -20.98 -8.84
N LEU A 261 3.21 -21.56 -8.58
CA LEU A 261 2.91 -22.96 -8.92
C LEU A 261 2.16 -23.01 -10.25
N LYS A 262 2.71 -23.74 -11.21
CA LYS A 262 2.14 -23.90 -12.55
C LYS A 262 1.81 -22.57 -13.25
N LYS A 263 2.50 -21.49 -12.91
CA LYS A 263 2.24 -20.10 -13.38
C LYS A 263 0.80 -19.61 -13.14
N THR A 264 0.02 -20.32 -12.36
CA THR A 264 -1.39 -20.03 -12.06
C THR A 264 -1.55 -19.56 -10.62
N PHE A 265 -0.99 -20.29 -9.67
CA PHE A 265 -1.11 -19.98 -8.26
C PHE A 265 0.15 -19.28 -7.75
N GLN A 266 -0.03 -18.18 -7.04
CA GLN A 266 1.03 -17.44 -6.39
C GLN A 266 0.90 -17.61 -4.89
N PHE A 267 2.00 -17.87 -4.24
CA PHE A 267 2.13 -17.84 -2.78
C PHE A 267 3.25 -16.89 -2.41
N GLY A 268 3.03 -16.04 -1.42
CA GLY A 268 4.02 -15.13 -0.87
C GLY A 268 3.92 -15.07 0.64
N TYR A 269 5.06 -14.91 1.29
CA TYR A 269 5.16 -14.69 2.71
C TYR A 269 6.18 -13.59 2.97
N SER A 270 5.88 -12.70 3.91
CA SER A 270 6.86 -11.76 4.44
C SER A 270 6.84 -11.70 5.95
N TYR A 271 8.01 -11.41 6.50
CA TYR A 271 8.22 -11.16 7.91
C TYR A 271 8.89 -9.80 8.08
N ASP A 272 8.25 -8.92 8.87
CA ASP A 272 8.78 -7.59 9.15
C ASP A 272 9.41 -7.57 10.54
N ILE A 273 10.67 -7.21 10.58
CA ILE A 273 11.44 -6.95 11.81
C ILE A 273 11.23 -5.48 12.14
N THR A 274 10.49 -5.19 13.20
CA THR A 274 10.21 -3.83 13.65
C THR A 274 11.51 -3.15 14.11
N THR A 275 11.82 -1.97 13.58
CA THR A 275 13.04 -1.20 13.92
C THR A 275 12.79 -0.09 14.95
N THR A 276 11.54 0.15 15.32
CA THR A 276 11.14 1.12 16.35
C THR A 276 11.12 0.47 17.74
N ASN A 277 10.88 1.27 18.78
CA ASN A 277 10.79 0.78 20.18
C ASN A 277 9.70 -0.28 20.40
N LEU A 278 8.77 -0.44 19.47
CA LEU A 278 7.74 -1.48 19.49
C LEU A 278 8.33 -2.91 19.39
N ASN A 279 9.57 -3.05 18.91
CA ASN A 279 10.25 -4.36 18.84
C ASN A 279 10.42 -5.02 20.22
N ARG A 280 10.37 -4.24 21.32
CA ARG A 280 10.45 -4.75 22.69
C ARG A 280 9.19 -5.50 23.14
N TYR A 281 8.07 -5.23 22.48
CA TYR A 281 6.75 -5.76 22.84
C TYR A 281 6.14 -6.63 21.75
N SER A 282 6.75 -6.69 20.57
CA SER A 282 6.25 -7.39 19.41
C SER A 282 7.25 -8.40 18.89
N SER A 283 6.74 -9.56 18.49
CA SER A 283 7.50 -10.59 17.76
C SER A 283 7.55 -10.33 16.26
N GLY A 284 7.35 -9.08 15.82
CA GLY A 284 7.35 -8.70 14.40
C GLY A 284 5.97 -8.77 13.74
N THR A 285 5.97 -8.70 12.41
CA THR A 285 4.73 -8.69 11.60
C THR A 285 4.80 -9.79 10.55
N HIS A 286 3.72 -10.53 10.40
CA HIS A 286 3.60 -11.59 9.40
C HIS A 286 2.59 -11.19 8.33
N GLU A 287 2.93 -11.45 7.07
CA GLU A 287 2.04 -11.23 5.95
C GLU A 287 2.05 -12.43 5.00
N VAL A 288 0.87 -12.95 4.70
CA VAL A 288 0.66 -14.05 3.75
C VAL A 288 -0.09 -13.49 2.55
N MET A 289 0.38 -13.80 1.36
CA MET A 289 -0.26 -13.45 0.10
C MET A 289 -0.58 -14.70 -0.70
N LEU A 290 -1.80 -14.76 -1.23
CA LEU A 290 -2.22 -15.78 -2.18
C LEU A 290 -2.67 -15.08 -3.46
N GLY A 291 -2.32 -15.66 -4.61
CA GLY A 291 -2.74 -15.14 -5.90
C GLY A 291 -3.16 -16.25 -6.84
N ILE A 292 -4.06 -15.91 -7.75
CA ILE A 292 -4.46 -16.77 -8.85
C ILE A 292 -4.51 -15.96 -10.14
N THR A 293 -4.07 -16.56 -11.22
CA THR A 293 -3.99 -15.92 -12.54
C THR A 293 -4.59 -16.83 -13.59
N PHE A 294 -5.51 -16.32 -14.42
CA PHE A 294 -6.12 -17.02 -15.52
C PHE A 294 -5.92 -16.26 -16.83
N GLY A 295 -5.64 -16.97 -17.89
CA GLY A 295 -5.46 -16.41 -19.23
C GLY A 295 -4.13 -16.84 -19.87
N LYS A 296 -3.97 -16.50 -21.14
CA LYS A 296 -2.72 -16.81 -21.86
C LYS A 296 -1.63 -15.86 -21.36
N ARG A 297 -0.75 -16.34 -20.50
CA ARG A 297 0.57 -15.71 -20.36
C ARG A 297 1.28 -15.90 -21.69
N ALA A 298 1.41 -14.84 -22.49
CA ALA A 298 2.40 -14.84 -23.53
C ALA A 298 3.76 -15.22 -22.91
N PRO A 299 4.58 -16.07 -23.58
CA PRO A 299 5.93 -16.29 -23.08
C PRO A 299 6.58 -14.92 -22.89
N GLU A 300 7.03 -14.65 -21.69
CA GLU A 300 7.73 -13.41 -21.37
C GLU A 300 8.97 -13.38 -22.26
N LYS A 301 9.02 -12.43 -23.19
CA LYS A 301 10.14 -12.28 -24.10
C LYS A 301 11.38 -12.08 -23.23
N ALA A 302 12.36 -12.98 -23.35
CA ALA A 302 13.59 -12.87 -22.59
C ALA A 302 14.14 -11.44 -22.74
N LEU A 303 14.33 -10.75 -21.64
CA LEU A 303 14.92 -9.41 -21.65
C LEU A 303 16.36 -9.55 -22.19
N GLU A 304 16.68 -8.83 -23.24
CA GLU A 304 18.05 -8.83 -23.74
C GLU A 304 19.00 -8.39 -22.63
N PRO A 305 20.12 -9.10 -22.43
CA PRO A 305 21.13 -8.68 -21.44
C PRO A 305 21.53 -7.23 -21.67
N VAL A 306 21.73 -6.49 -20.60
CA VAL A 306 22.33 -5.15 -20.70
C VAL A 306 23.73 -5.35 -21.28
N ALA A 307 24.01 -4.79 -22.47
CA ALA A 307 25.37 -4.82 -23.03
C ALA A 307 26.36 -4.31 -21.98
N ALA A 308 27.37 -5.09 -21.68
CA ALA A 308 28.45 -4.65 -20.81
C ALA A 308 29.00 -3.31 -21.32
N PRO A 309 29.35 -2.35 -20.45
CA PRO A 309 29.95 -1.10 -20.89
C PRO A 309 31.19 -1.43 -21.73
N VAL A 310 31.19 -0.92 -22.94
CA VAL A 310 32.36 -1.04 -23.83
C VAL A 310 33.51 -0.30 -23.13
N VAL A 311 34.44 -1.05 -22.57
CA VAL A 311 35.69 -0.49 -22.06
C VAL A 311 36.47 -0.01 -23.28
N VAL A 312 36.40 1.28 -23.56
CA VAL A 312 37.25 1.90 -24.58
C VAL A 312 38.71 1.83 -24.07
N PRO A 313 39.60 1.08 -24.70
CA PRO A 313 41.00 1.06 -24.27
C PRO A 313 41.57 2.47 -24.40
N SER A 314 42.13 2.99 -23.31
CA SER A 314 42.89 4.22 -23.33
C SER A 314 44.05 4.06 -24.36
N LYS A 315 44.07 4.92 -25.37
CA LYS A 315 45.20 4.96 -26.30
C LYS A 315 46.49 5.27 -25.52
N PRO A 316 47.60 4.62 -25.91
CA PRO A 316 48.93 4.85 -25.30
C PRO A 316 49.42 6.28 -25.48
#